data_7e52a6e355d01fc1095e94c6545595df
#
_entry.id   7e52a6e355d01fc1095e94c6545595df
#
_cell.length_a   1.000
_cell.length_b   1.000
_cell.length_c   1.000
_cell.angle_alpha   90.00
_cell.angle_beta   90.00
_cell.angle_gamma   90.00
#
_symmetry.space_group_name_H-M   'P 1'
#
loop_
_entity.id
_entity.type
_entity.pdbx_description
1 polymer ?
#
loop_
_entity_poly.entity_id
_entity_poly.type
_entity_poly.pdbx_seq_one_letter_code
_entity_poly.pdbx_strand_id
1 'polypeptide(L)'
;AAHALTATFGIPTMLGELSIRLFRADGSVVDYGVVCRRVITTAFVGYMVDQLQTESSTWGDFKFHDSGVGTTDPAITDTAMETADGESRATGSQTESAANVYRSVGTIPYTSTKAITEHGLFNDATAGTLLDRSEFAAVNVVNGDSIQFTFDYTVTAGG
;
A
#
# COMPACT_ATOMS: atom_id res chain seq x y z
N ALA A 1 3.89 10.89 -19.76
CA ALA A 1 3.00 10.79 -20.93
C ALA A 1 1.53 10.58 -20.52
N ALA A 2 1.21 9.60 -19.63
CA ALA A 2 -0.17 9.35 -19.17
C ALA A 2 -0.80 10.55 -18.46
N HIS A 3 -0.03 11.27 -17.67
CA HIS A 3 -0.51 12.47 -16.95
C HIS A 3 -0.92 13.61 -17.91
N ALA A 4 -0.18 13.79 -19.00
CA ALA A 4 -0.52 14.80 -19.99
C ALA A 4 -1.79 14.44 -20.77
N LEU A 5 -1.98 13.15 -21.08
CA LEU A 5 -3.19 12.62 -21.69
C LEU A 5 -4.42 12.81 -20.80
N THR A 6 -4.29 12.51 -19.50
CA THR A 6 -5.38 12.69 -18.52
C THR A 6 -5.85 14.13 -18.45
N ALA A 7 -4.93 15.10 -18.40
CA ALA A 7 -5.27 16.52 -18.39
C ALA A 7 -5.97 16.99 -19.67
N THR A 8 -5.71 16.32 -20.81
CA THR A 8 -6.27 16.73 -22.11
C THR A 8 -7.61 16.06 -22.42
N PHE A 9 -7.82 14.82 -21.96
CA PHE A 9 -8.98 14.01 -22.36
C PHE A 9 -9.87 13.59 -21.19
N GLY A 10 -9.61 14.07 -19.96
CA GLY A 10 -10.41 13.72 -18.78
C GLY A 10 -10.40 12.22 -18.44
N ILE A 11 -9.30 11.51 -18.70
CA ILE A 11 -9.17 10.08 -18.42
C ILE A 11 -9.16 9.87 -16.90
N PRO A 12 -9.94 8.95 -16.35
CA PRO A 12 -9.88 8.58 -14.93
C PRO A 12 -8.46 8.17 -14.52
N THR A 13 -8.03 8.60 -13.35
CA THR A 13 -6.72 8.23 -12.80
C THR A 13 -6.86 7.51 -11.48
N MET A 14 -5.94 6.59 -11.24
CA MET A 14 -5.77 5.87 -9.98
C MET A 14 -4.40 6.21 -9.42
N LEU A 15 -4.34 6.64 -8.18
CA LEU A 15 -3.11 7.02 -7.49
C LEU A 15 -3.03 6.35 -6.14
N GLY A 16 -1.94 5.61 -5.90
CA GLY A 16 -1.54 5.14 -4.57
C GLY A 16 -0.56 6.13 -3.92
N GLU A 17 -0.78 6.45 -2.66
CA GLU A 17 0.13 7.27 -1.85
C GLU A 17 0.38 6.58 -0.52
N LEU A 18 1.67 6.42 -0.15
CA LEU A 18 2.08 5.80 1.10
C LEU A 18 2.74 6.83 2.01
N SER A 19 2.24 6.92 3.25
CA SER A 19 2.85 7.69 4.34
C SER A 19 3.31 6.74 5.45
N ILE A 20 4.41 7.09 6.13
CA ILE A 20 5.04 6.27 7.17
C ILE A 20 5.26 7.08 8.45
N ARG A 21 4.93 6.46 9.59
CA ARG A 21 5.33 6.92 10.93
C ARG A 21 6.00 5.77 11.68
N LEU A 22 7.19 6.03 12.19
CA LEU A 22 7.94 5.08 13.01
C LEU A 22 7.76 5.40 14.49
N PHE A 23 7.29 4.42 15.24
CA PHE A 23 7.17 4.46 16.70
C PHE A 23 8.32 3.64 17.29
N ARG A 24 9.19 4.30 18.04
CA ARG A 24 10.32 3.64 18.69
C ARG A 24 9.92 2.97 19.99
N ALA A 25 10.69 1.97 20.38
CA ALA A 25 10.53 1.29 21.67
C ALA A 25 10.67 2.21 22.89
N ASP A 26 11.40 3.34 22.77
CA ASP A 26 11.55 4.37 23.80
C ASP A 26 10.37 5.36 23.87
N GLY A 27 9.35 5.19 23.02
CA GLY A 27 8.16 6.04 22.93
C GLY A 27 8.33 7.26 21.99
N SER A 28 9.50 7.48 21.40
CA SER A 28 9.68 8.54 20.41
C SER A 28 9.01 8.18 19.07
N VAL A 29 8.62 9.21 18.31
CA VAL A 29 7.95 9.05 17.02
C VAL A 29 8.67 9.83 15.96
N VAL A 30 8.94 9.20 14.82
CA VAL A 30 9.49 9.86 13.63
C VAL A 30 8.44 9.81 12.53
N ASP A 31 8.02 10.97 12.06
CA ASP A 31 7.06 11.08 10.95
C ASP A 31 7.85 11.35 9.65
N TYR A 32 7.78 10.39 8.73
CA TYR A 32 8.43 10.51 7.41
C TYR A 32 7.51 11.19 6.38
N GLY A 33 6.23 11.40 6.71
CA GLY A 33 5.24 11.90 5.77
C GLY A 33 5.02 10.94 4.61
N VAL A 34 4.71 11.50 3.43
CA VAL A 34 4.54 10.73 2.19
C VAL A 34 5.89 10.29 1.67
N VAL A 35 6.11 8.97 1.62
CA VAL A 35 7.39 8.36 1.18
C VAL A 35 7.32 7.82 -0.24
N CYS A 36 6.11 7.52 -0.74
CA CYS A 36 5.93 6.96 -2.08
C CYS A 36 4.61 7.41 -2.70
N ARG A 37 4.65 7.66 -4.02
CA ARG A 37 3.46 7.82 -4.88
C ARG A 37 3.65 6.92 -6.07
N ARG A 38 2.91 5.84 -6.14
CA ARG A 38 3.19 4.78 -7.11
C ARG A 38 1.95 4.21 -7.77
N VAL A 39 2.22 3.21 -8.54
CA VAL A 39 1.37 2.62 -9.55
C VAL A 39 0.52 1.53 -8.92
N ILE A 40 -0.76 1.58 -9.19
CA ILE A 40 -1.68 0.47 -8.89
C ILE A 40 -1.33 -0.71 -9.79
N THR A 41 -1.32 -1.93 -9.23
CA THR A 41 -0.94 -3.13 -9.96
C THR A 41 -1.99 -3.55 -11.00
N THR A 42 -1.56 -4.21 -12.07
CA THR A 42 -2.49 -4.82 -13.04
C THR A 42 -3.31 -5.95 -12.42
N ALA A 43 -2.80 -6.60 -11.38
CA ALA A 43 -3.54 -7.61 -10.62
C ALA A 43 -4.77 -7.00 -9.94
N PHE A 44 -4.64 -5.82 -9.31
CA PHE A 44 -5.76 -5.11 -8.71
C PHE A 44 -6.76 -4.60 -9.77
N VAL A 45 -6.28 -4.08 -10.89
CA VAL A 45 -7.15 -3.66 -12.01
C VAL A 45 -8.00 -4.84 -12.52
N GLY A 46 -7.37 -6.01 -12.73
CA GLY A 46 -8.09 -7.24 -13.09
C GLY A 46 -9.11 -7.63 -12.03
N TYR A 47 -8.71 -7.61 -10.75
CA TYR A 47 -9.61 -7.89 -9.63
C TYR A 47 -10.85 -6.98 -9.64
N MET A 48 -10.70 -5.66 -9.87
CA MET A 48 -11.86 -4.74 -9.97
C MET A 48 -12.78 -5.10 -11.13
N VAL A 49 -12.23 -5.42 -12.30
CA VAL A 49 -13.02 -5.81 -13.47
C VAL A 49 -13.81 -7.08 -13.19
N ASP A 50 -13.18 -8.08 -12.56
CA ASP A 50 -13.84 -9.34 -12.17
C ASP A 50 -14.98 -9.09 -11.17
N GLN A 51 -14.76 -8.19 -10.19
CA GLN A 51 -15.80 -7.84 -9.21
C GLN A 51 -17.00 -7.12 -9.87
N LEU A 52 -16.78 -6.29 -10.88
CA LEU A 52 -17.87 -5.64 -11.63
C LEU A 52 -18.73 -6.63 -12.42
N GLN A 53 -18.21 -7.81 -12.75
CA GLN A 53 -18.91 -8.85 -13.52
C GLN A 53 -19.62 -9.89 -12.64
N THR A 54 -19.31 -9.94 -11.34
CA THR A 54 -19.77 -11.01 -10.45
C THR A 54 -20.89 -10.52 -9.55
N GLU A 55 -22.13 -10.91 -9.84
CA GLU A 55 -23.35 -10.46 -9.13
C GLU A 55 -23.42 -10.84 -7.65
N SER A 56 -22.65 -11.80 -7.19
CA SER A 56 -22.71 -12.36 -5.83
C SER A 56 -21.43 -12.26 -5.03
N SER A 57 -20.38 -11.60 -5.53
CA SER A 57 -19.11 -11.52 -4.81
C SER A 57 -19.08 -10.35 -3.85
N THR A 58 -18.50 -10.59 -2.69
CA THR A 58 -18.11 -9.53 -1.77
C THR A 58 -16.75 -9.00 -2.22
N TRP A 59 -16.63 -7.69 -2.37
CA TRP A 59 -15.33 -7.04 -2.58
C TRP A 59 -14.39 -7.40 -1.43
N GLY A 60 -13.18 -7.81 -1.75
CA GLY A 60 -12.16 -8.08 -0.74
C GLY A 60 -11.71 -6.81 -0.02
N ASP A 61 -11.43 -6.96 1.26
CA ASP A 61 -10.95 -5.88 2.09
C ASP A 61 -9.44 -5.67 1.89
N PHE A 62 -9.04 -4.68 1.12
CA PHE A 62 -7.62 -4.34 0.93
C PHE A 62 -7.07 -3.58 2.14
N LYS A 63 -6.82 -4.31 3.23
CA LYS A 63 -6.40 -3.77 4.53
C LYS A 63 -5.23 -4.52 5.17
N PHE A 64 -4.68 -5.51 4.50
CA PHE A 64 -3.57 -6.31 5.04
C PHE A 64 -2.25 -5.71 4.56
N HIS A 65 -1.57 -5.02 5.48
CA HIS A 65 -0.31 -4.35 5.25
C HIS A 65 0.84 -5.33 5.45
N ASP A 66 1.72 -5.42 4.48
CA ASP A 66 2.97 -6.20 4.51
C ASP A 66 4.16 -5.26 4.41
N SER A 67 5.28 -5.64 4.99
CA SER A 67 6.54 -4.91 4.87
C SER A 67 7.68 -5.81 4.42
N GLY A 68 8.70 -5.20 3.84
CA GLY A 68 9.82 -5.95 3.30
C GLY A 68 11.10 -5.15 3.19
N VAL A 69 12.12 -5.83 2.69
CA VAL A 69 13.48 -5.32 2.53
C VAL A 69 13.93 -5.32 1.05
N GLY A 70 13.00 -5.49 0.12
CA GLY A 70 13.24 -5.38 -1.30
C GLY A 70 13.64 -3.96 -1.71
N THR A 71 14.45 -3.83 -2.75
CA THR A 71 15.04 -2.56 -3.19
C THR A 71 14.88 -2.29 -4.69
N THR A 72 14.20 -3.18 -5.41
CA THR A 72 13.91 -2.94 -6.82
C THR A 72 12.70 -2.04 -6.99
N ASP A 73 12.73 -1.19 -8.00
CA ASP A 73 11.60 -0.33 -8.36
C ASP A 73 10.32 -1.16 -8.56
N PRO A 74 9.18 -0.75 -7.98
CA PRO A 74 7.91 -1.41 -8.20
C PRO A 74 7.48 -1.39 -9.67
N ALA A 75 6.95 -2.52 -10.13
CA ALA A 75 6.38 -2.66 -11.47
C ALA A 75 4.87 -2.91 -11.41
N ILE A 76 4.13 -2.45 -12.43
CA ILE A 76 2.69 -2.71 -12.54
C ILE A 76 2.34 -4.20 -12.60
N THR A 77 3.31 -5.03 -12.95
CA THR A 77 3.19 -6.50 -13.04
C THR A 77 3.47 -7.22 -11.74
N ASP A 78 3.83 -6.50 -10.67
CA ASP A 78 4.09 -7.12 -9.36
C ASP A 78 2.82 -7.75 -8.81
N THR A 79 2.96 -8.95 -8.25
CA THR A 79 1.88 -9.71 -7.63
C THR A 79 2.19 -10.07 -6.17
N ALA A 80 3.38 -9.75 -5.70
CA ALA A 80 3.88 -10.03 -4.36
C ALA A 80 4.94 -9.00 -3.95
N MET A 81 5.34 -9.04 -2.68
CA MET A 81 6.54 -8.35 -2.20
C MET A 81 7.78 -8.93 -2.90
N GLU A 82 8.80 -8.09 -3.16
CA GLU A 82 10.09 -8.60 -3.65
C GLU A 82 10.77 -9.45 -2.58
N THR A 83 10.87 -8.92 -1.36
CA THR A 83 11.48 -9.63 -0.23
C THR A 83 10.74 -9.26 1.05
N ALA A 84 9.71 -10.03 1.40
CA ALA A 84 8.99 -9.84 2.66
C ALA A 84 9.95 -9.99 3.86
N ASP A 85 9.75 -9.18 4.90
CA ASP A 85 10.66 -9.12 6.05
C ASP A 85 10.44 -10.24 7.09
N GLY A 86 9.37 -11.03 6.92
CA GLY A 86 9.02 -12.17 7.78
C GLY A 86 8.15 -11.80 8.98
N GLU A 87 7.79 -10.54 9.19
CA GLU A 87 6.73 -10.20 10.15
C GLU A 87 5.35 -10.56 9.58
N SER A 88 4.37 -10.75 10.47
CA SER A 88 3.00 -11.01 10.02
C SER A 88 2.36 -9.73 9.46
N ARG A 89 1.57 -9.87 8.40
CA ARG A 89 0.77 -8.76 7.88
C ARG A 89 -0.10 -8.14 8.98
N ALA A 90 -0.08 -6.83 9.06
CA ALA A 90 -0.97 -6.09 9.96
C ALA A 90 -2.35 -5.92 9.32
N THR A 91 -3.40 -6.24 10.06
CA THR A 91 -4.77 -5.90 9.66
C THR A 91 -5.01 -4.42 9.95
N GLY A 92 -5.17 -3.64 8.90
CA GLY A 92 -5.43 -2.20 8.99
C GLY A 92 -6.89 -1.85 9.23
N SER A 93 -7.11 -0.62 9.65
CA SER A 93 -8.41 0.05 9.66
C SER A 93 -8.68 0.71 8.31
N GLN A 94 -9.94 0.69 7.88
CA GLN A 94 -10.37 1.25 6.60
C GLN A 94 -11.27 2.46 6.82
N THR A 95 -11.05 3.53 6.07
CA THR A 95 -11.88 4.74 6.10
C THR A 95 -12.00 5.36 4.71
N GLU A 96 -13.10 6.07 4.47
CA GLU A 96 -13.23 7.01 3.37
C GLU A 96 -12.72 8.37 3.88
N SER A 97 -11.47 8.71 3.55
CA SER A 97 -10.86 9.97 4.02
C SER A 97 -11.32 11.19 3.21
N ALA A 98 -11.84 10.97 2.00
CA ALA A 98 -12.56 11.90 1.16
C ALA A 98 -13.46 11.10 0.20
N ALA A 99 -14.44 11.73 -0.44
CA ALA A 99 -15.43 11.06 -1.30
C ALA A 99 -14.84 10.18 -2.44
N ASN A 100 -13.59 10.40 -2.77
CA ASN A 100 -12.86 9.65 -3.81
C ASN A 100 -11.54 9.06 -3.31
N VAL A 101 -11.33 9.01 -1.97
CA VAL A 101 -10.09 8.51 -1.36
C VAL A 101 -10.41 7.40 -0.36
N TYR A 102 -10.02 6.19 -0.71
CA TYR A 102 -9.96 5.06 0.21
C TYR A 102 -8.67 5.12 1.00
N ARG A 103 -8.74 4.98 2.32
CA ARG A 103 -7.58 4.94 3.23
C ARG A 103 -7.55 3.64 4.02
N SER A 104 -6.39 3.02 4.08
CA SER A 104 -6.08 1.93 5.00
C SER A 104 -4.90 2.31 5.89
N VAL A 105 -5.01 2.04 7.19
CA VAL A 105 -3.96 2.32 8.17
C VAL A 105 -3.65 1.05 8.95
N GLY A 106 -2.42 0.55 8.83
CA GLY A 106 -1.95 -0.64 9.54
C GLY A 106 -0.63 -0.38 10.26
N THR A 107 -0.42 -1.04 11.40
CA THR A 107 0.81 -0.91 12.18
C THR A 107 1.46 -2.28 12.34
N ILE A 108 2.69 -2.41 11.85
CA ILE A 108 3.50 -3.64 11.93
C ILE A 108 4.52 -3.50 13.06
N PRO A 109 4.48 -4.33 14.09
CA PRO A 109 5.52 -4.39 15.12
C PRO A 109 6.71 -5.21 14.62
N TYR A 110 7.93 -4.83 15.03
CA TYR A 110 9.17 -5.50 14.64
C TYR A 110 9.82 -6.20 15.81
N THR A 111 10.27 -7.43 15.56
CA THR A 111 10.88 -8.30 16.55
C THR A 111 12.40 -8.39 16.44
N SER A 112 12.99 -7.74 15.44
CA SER A 112 14.43 -7.72 15.17
C SER A 112 14.87 -6.47 14.43
N THR A 113 16.18 -6.25 14.32
CA THR A 113 16.75 -5.16 13.55
C THR A 113 16.61 -5.42 12.06
N LYS A 114 15.98 -4.49 11.34
CA LYS A 114 15.74 -4.55 9.88
C LYS A 114 15.86 -3.16 9.26
N ALA A 115 16.14 -3.12 7.98
CA ALA A 115 16.05 -1.91 7.15
C ALA A 115 14.84 -2.09 6.23
N ILE A 116 13.71 -1.52 6.59
CA ILE A 116 12.45 -1.64 5.84
C ILE A 116 12.48 -0.69 4.66
N THR A 117 12.30 -1.21 3.46
CA THR A 117 12.40 -0.50 2.18
C THR A 117 11.19 -0.65 1.29
N GLU A 118 10.30 -1.62 1.58
CA GLU A 118 9.11 -1.83 0.77
C GLU A 118 7.86 -2.07 1.62
N HIS A 119 6.70 -1.80 1.03
CA HIS A 119 5.38 -2.04 1.59
C HIS A 119 4.45 -2.58 0.50
N GLY A 120 3.52 -3.46 0.87
CA GLY A 120 2.44 -3.94 0.02
C GLY A 120 1.10 -3.97 0.74
N LEU A 121 0.03 -3.68 0.00
CA LEU A 121 -1.34 -3.76 0.51
C LEU A 121 -2.09 -4.90 -0.19
N PHE A 122 -2.63 -5.82 0.60
CA PHE A 122 -3.30 -7.04 0.14
C PHE A 122 -4.74 -7.14 0.65
N ASN A 123 -5.54 -7.98 0.00
CA ASN A 123 -6.91 -8.31 0.43
C ASN A 123 -7.00 -9.58 1.30
N ASP A 124 -5.88 -10.17 1.70
CA ASP A 124 -5.83 -11.37 2.54
C ASP A 124 -4.63 -11.32 3.48
N ALA A 125 -4.75 -11.95 4.65
CA ALA A 125 -3.71 -11.93 5.70
C ALA A 125 -2.44 -12.72 5.33
N THR A 126 -2.53 -13.69 4.42
CA THR A 126 -1.42 -14.61 4.08
C THR A 126 -1.20 -14.79 2.59
N ALA A 127 -2.23 -14.59 1.79
CA ALA A 127 -2.24 -14.76 0.34
C ALA A 127 -2.86 -13.51 -0.33
N GLY A 128 -3.76 -13.71 -1.30
CA GLY A 128 -4.60 -12.67 -1.89
C GLY A 128 -3.93 -11.85 -2.99
N THR A 129 -4.66 -10.84 -3.43
CA THR A 129 -4.28 -9.92 -4.51
C THR A 129 -3.52 -8.73 -3.94
N LEU A 130 -2.40 -8.36 -4.57
CA LEU A 130 -1.65 -7.15 -4.27
C LEU A 130 -2.30 -5.95 -4.97
N LEU A 131 -2.70 -4.93 -4.19
CA LEU A 131 -3.22 -3.67 -4.72
C LEU A 131 -2.08 -2.76 -5.17
N ASP A 132 -1.11 -2.55 -4.30
CA ASP A 132 0.04 -1.65 -4.49
C ASP A 132 1.29 -2.27 -3.89
N ARG A 133 2.43 -2.05 -4.56
CA ARG A 133 3.76 -2.23 -3.99
C ARG A 133 4.50 -0.91 -4.07
N SER A 134 4.97 -0.45 -2.91
CA SER A 134 5.74 0.79 -2.76
C SER A 134 7.17 0.48 -2.33
N GLU A 135 8.15 1.13 -2.94
CA GLU A 135 9.55 1.13 -2.51
C GLU A 135 9.91 2.53 -2.01
N PHE A 136 10.71 2.63 -0.96
CA PHE A 136 11.09 3.88 -0.30
C PHE A 136 12.47 3.77 0.36
N ALA A 137 13.05 4.93 0.74
CA ALA A 137 14.32 4.98 1.48
C ALA A 137 14.22 4.21 2.80
N ALA A 138 15.26 3.46 3.14
CA ALA A 138 15.27 2.56 4.28
C ALA A 138 14.85 3.23 5.60
N VAL A 139 13.85 2.66 6.25
CA VAL A 139 13.44 2.97 7.61
C VAL A 139 14.02 1.89 8.52
N ASN A 140 15.06 2.25 9.29
CA ASN A 140 15.73 1.31 10.19
C ASN A 140 14.91 1.10 11.46
N VAL A 141 14.60 -0.15 11.78
CA VAL A 141 13.88 -0.59 12.97
C VAL A 141 14.73 -1.50 13.83
N VAL A 142 14.42 -1.59 15.12
CA VAL A 142 14.96 -2.54 16.06
C VAL A 142 13.83 -3.27 16.78
N ASN A 143 14.15 -4.30 17.55
CA ASN A 143 13.16 -5.01 18.36
C ASN A 143 12.37 -4.05 19.27
N GLY A 144 11.05 -4.11 19.22
CA GLY A 144 10.12 -3.25 19.97
C GLY A 144 9.69 -1.98 19.26
N ASP A 145 10.29 -1.64 18.11
CA ASP A 145 9.78 -0.59 17.22
C ASP A 145 8.53 -1.06 16.47
N SER A 146 7.75 -0.12 15.96
CA SER A 146 6.69 -0.41 15.01
C SER A 146 6.57 0.67 13.94
N ILE A 147 6.15 0.29 12.73
CA ILE A 147 5.84 1.24 11.66
C ILE A 147 4.34 1.26 11.41
N GLN A 148 3.75 2.45 11.44
CA GLN A 148 2.41 2.70 10.93
C GLN A 148 2.49 3.11 9.47
N PHE A 149 1.84 2.32 8.63
CA PHE A 149 1.65 2.60 7.22
C PHE A 149 0.25 3.19 7.01
N THR A 150 0.17 4.34 6.35
CA THR A 150 -1.08 4.94 5.89
C THR A 150 -1.06 4.92 4.37
N PHE A 151 -1.94 4.13 3.78
CA PHE A 151 -2.07 4.01 2.33
C PHE A 151 -3.37 4.70 1.88
N ASP A 152 -3.25 5.64 0.96
CA ASP A 152 -4.36 6.34 0.31
C ASP A 152 -4.47 5.90 -1.15
N TYR A 153 -5.66 5.44 -1.54
CA TYR A 153 -6.00 5.13 -2.91
C TYR A 153 -7.03 6.15 -3.41
N THR A 154 -6.60 6.98 -4.36
CA THR A 154 -7.44 8.03 -4.94
C THR A 154 -7.90 7.64 -6.32
N VAL A 155 -9.21 7.72 -6.57
CA VAL A 155 -9.81 7.55 -7.89
C VAL A 155 -10.38 8.90 -8.34
N THR A 156 -9.90 9.40 -9.46
CA THR A 156 -10.39 10.66 -10.04
C THR A 156 -11.23 10.37 -11.26
N ALA A 157 -12.47 10.86 -11.26
CA ALA A 157 -13.35 10.74 -12.42
C ALA A 157 -12.78 11.49 -13.63
N GLY A 158 -12.97 10.92 -14.80
CA GLY A 158 -12.72 11.60 -16.07
C GLY A 158 -13.94 12.44 -16.48
N GLY A 159 -13.70 13.56 -17.12
CA GLY A 159 -14.74 14.44 -17.64
C GLY A 159 -14.21 15.39 -18.71
#